data_0475455b9a62ca8918d482b2a233561e
#
_entry.id   0475455b9a62ca8918d482b2a233561e
#
_cell.length_a   1.000
_cell.length_b   1.000
_cell.length_c   1.000
_cell.angle_alpha   90.00
_cell.angle_beta   90.00
_cell.angle_gamma   90.00
#
_symmetry.space_group_name_H-M   'P 1'
#
loop_
_entity.id
_entity.type
_entity.pdbx_description
1 polymer ?
#
loop_
_entity_poly.entity_id
_entity_poly.type
_entity_poly.pdbx_seq_one_letter_code
_entity_poly.pdbx_strand_id
1 'polypeptide(L)'
;MRHLNQKGYKISLARCYCHARRPIHKLLRDSKLLEIYEKYLLPIGSKFSDFKANFDKYIKDSEAKGSKLRQIPPIYQDLIKIYHLINTLFVIESGVVRKHNFNYTSDNFIEDLRKVRKTKSAPVVDAIFDSVKLCILNHKNVINTNVTTTKDGKTKVTYNRKNLTTCAPGRALMYLLKYENDLREFVTNPRIDLSSNAVERSLRLGVCAKKSFEFLDSMDGAHSFCNYMTIVNTCMQNNVPVRNYFMWLIMNMKYRISQWIAEDHKDEEINDSLYKIPKRKAITGADGKKEYIGMYDKRQRLCYDVISVKGLTPYDYRNLILKEKAESAKAK
;
A
#
# COMPACT_ATOMS: atom_id res chain seq x y z
N MET A 1 1.82 1.50 -16.03
CA MET A 1 2.48 2.78 -15.78
C MET A 1 3.03 3.46 -17.02
N ARG A 2 3.87 2.83 -17.85
CA ARG A 2 4.36 3.45 -19.11
C ARG A 2 3.22 3.99 -19.99
N HIS A 3 2.11 3.27 -20.10
CA HIS A 3 0.94 3.70 -20.89
C HIS A 3 0.24 4.96 -20.35
N LEU A 4 0.17 5.14 -19.02
CA LEU A 4 -0.41 6.34 -18.41
C LEU A 4 0.51 7.55 -18.56
N ASN A 5 1.83 7.36 -18.42
CA ASN A 5 2.80 8.44 -18.69
C ASN A 5 2.75 8.90 -20.15
N GLN A 6 2.53 7.99 -21.11
CA GLN A 6 2.33 8.34 -22.52
C GLN A 6 1.07 9.18 -22.76
N LYS A 7 0.07 9.10 -21.87
CA LYS A 7 -1.15 9.94 -21.90
C LYS A 7 -0.99 11.29 -21.17
N GLY A 8 0.21 11.66 -20.76
CA GLY A 8 0.49 12.94 -20.09
C GLY A 8 0.16 12.99 -18.60
N TYR A 9 -0.21 11.86 -17.99
CA TYR A 9 -0.43 11.80 -16.54
C TYR A 9 0.90 11.74 -15.79
N LYS A 10 1.13 12.68 -14.87
CA LYS A 10 2.26 12.62 -13.94
C LYS A 10 1.96 11.62 -12.82
N ILE A 11 2.62 10.47 -12.83
CA ILE A 11 2.44 9.41 -11.85
C ILE A 11 3.64 9.39 -10.91
N SER A 12 3.40 9.60 -9.62
CA SER A 12 4.37 9.39 -8.55
C SER A 12 4.18 8.02 -7.92
N LEU A 13 5.29 7.33 -7.67
CA LEU A 13 5.30 6.05 -6.96
C LEU A 13 5.66 6.30 -5.50
N ALA A 14 4.76 5.94 -4.60
CA ALA A 14 5.04 5.91 -3.18
C ALA A 14 5.26 4.48 -2.70
N ARG A 15 6.13 4.32 -1.69
CA ARG A 15 6.42 3.04 -1.05
C ARG A 15 6.14 3.09 0.44
N CYS A 16 5.89 1.92 1.00
CA CYS A 16 5.46 1.72 2.38
C CYS A 16 6.65 1.50 3.32
N TYR A 17 6.75 2.30 4.37
CA TYR A 17 7.78 2.12 5.41
C TYR A 17 7.55 0.87 6.27
N CYS A 18 6.33 0.34 6.38
CA CYS A 18 6.12 -0.96 7.01
C CYS A 18 6.83 -2.09 6.25
N HIS A 19 6.82 -2.05 4.91
CA HIS A 19 7.56 -2.99 4.08
C HIS A 19 9.07 -2.78 4.16
N ALA A 20 9.54 -1.54 4.26
CA ALA A 20 10.95 -1.23 4.47
C ALA A 20 11.47 -1.74 5.83
N ARG A 21 10.64 -1.61 6.88
CA ARG A 21 10.97 -2.04 8.25
C ARG A 21 10.96 -3.56 8.42
N ARG A 22 10.04 -4.26 7.76
CA ARG A 22 9.78 -5.70 7.98
C ARG A 22 11.00 -6.60 7.84
N PRO A 23 11.88 -6.48 6.84
CA PRO A 23 13.08 -7.31 6.73
C PRO A 23 14.06 -7.08 7.89
N ILE A 24 14.25 -5.82 8.32
CA ILE A 24 15.13 -5.49 9.46
C ILE A 24 14.53 -6.04 10.75
N HIS A 25 13.23 -5.81 10.99
CA HIS A 25 12.51 -6.36 12.14
C HIS A 25 12.64 -7.88 12.23
N LYS A 26 12.43 -8.60 11.10
CA LYS A 26 12.59 -10.05 11.04
C LYS A 26 14.00 -10.47 11.42
N LEU A 27 15.01 -9.83 10.87
CA LEU A 27 16.42 -10.13 11.15
C LEU A 27 16.77 -9.90 12.62
N LEU A 28 16.31 -8.78 13.21
CA LEU A 28 16.54 -8.48 14.65
C LEU A 28 15.82 -9.48 15.55
N ARG A 29 14.61 -9.90 15.18
CA ARG A 29 13.85 -10.92 15.91
C ARG A 29 14.56 -12.29 15.82
N ASP A 30 14.91 -12.74 14.62
CA ASP A 30 15.52 -14.06 14.41
C ASP A 30 16.90 -14.15 15.08
N SER A 31 17.60 -13.02 15.25
CA SER A 31 18.84 -12.91 16.01
C SER A 31 18.67 -12.61 17.51
N LYS A 32 17.43 -12.57 18.02
CA LYS A 32 17.10 -12.22 19.43
C LYS A 32 17.59 -10.82 19.88
N LEU A 33 17.87 -9.93 18.92
CA LEU A 33 18.30 -8.55 19.21
C LEU A 33 17.10 -7.61 19.38
N LEU A 34 15.91 -8.03 18.94
CA LEU A 34 14.69 -7.27 19.18
C LEU A 34 14.34 -7.22 20.66
N GLU A 35 14.56 -8.32 21.40
CA GLU A 35 14.39 -8.37 22.87
C GLU A 35 15.33 -7.37 23.59
N ILE A 36 16.57 -7.24 23.09
CA ILE A 36 17.51 -6.22 23.62
C ILE A 36 16.97 -4.82 23.33
N TYR A 37 16.49 -4.58 22.11
CA TYR A 37 15.90 -3.28 21.75
C TYR A 37 14.72 -2.91 22.66
N GLU A 38 13.80 -3.84 22.90
CA GLU A 38 12.60 -3.58 23.70
C GLU A 38 12.89 -3.51 25.20
N LYS A 39 13.83 -4.30 25.71
CA LYS A 39 14.10 -4.38 27.14
C LYS A 39 15.11 -3.34 27.64
N TYR A 40 16.13 -3.03 26.84
CA TYR A 40 17.26 -2.19 27.29
C TYR A 40 17.36 -0.87 26.52
N LEU A 41 17.08 -0.87 25.22
CA LEU A 41 17.29 0.33 24.40
C LEU A 41 16.04 1.22 24.38
N LEU A 42 14.85 0.64 24.46
CA LEU A 42 13.59 1.37 24.53
C LEU A 42 12.62 0.65 25.48
N PRO A 43 12.92 0.57 26.79
CA PRO A 43 12.08 -0.10 27.76
C PRO A 43 10.70 0.58 27.89
N ILE A 44 9.70 -0.18 28.33
CA ILE A 44 8.35 0.31 28.56
C ILE A 44 8.40 1.50 29.54
N GLY A 45 7.75 2.61 29.15
CA GLY A 45 7.72 3.85 29.93
C GLY A 45 8.85 4.83 29.61
N SER A 46 9.88 4.45 28.85
CA SER A 46 10.90 5.39 28.39
C SER A 46 10.38 6.32 27.29
N LYS A 47 10.96 7.51 27.18
CA LYS A 47 10.71 8.39 26.04
C LYS A 47 11.41 7.86 24.80
N PHE A 48 10.80 8.02 23.65
CA PHE A 48 11.39 7.56 22.37
C PHE A 48 12.73 8.26 22.07
N SER A 49 12.93 9.48 22.59
CA SER A 49 14.18 10.26 22.53
C SER A 49 15.34 9.64 23.31
N ASP A 50 15.06 8.79 24.30
CA ASP A 50 16.07 8.26 25.21
C ASP A 50 16.88 7.12 24.59
N PHE A 51 16.46 6.66 23.40
CA PHE A 51 17.10 5.56 22.68
C PHE A 51 18.61 5.75 22.54
N LYS A 52 19.07 6.94 22.15
CA LYS A 52 20.49 7.18 21.90
C LYS A 52 21.31 6.99 23.19
N ALA A 53 20.88 7.58 24.28
CA ALA A 53 21.56 7.47 25.58
C ALA A 53 21.55 6.03 26.09
N ASN A 54 20.43 5.34 25.99
CA ASN A 54 20.30 3.94 26.36
C ASN A 54 21.16 3.03 25.50
N PHE A 55 21.22 3.30 24.18
CA PHE A 55 22.06 2.55 23.25
C PHE A 55 23.53 2.69 23.57
N ASP A 56 24.03 3.93 23.73
CA ASP A 56 25.43 4.21 24.03
C ASP A 56 25.82 3.57 25.38
N LYS A 57 24.94 3.67 26.39
CA LYS A 57 25.12 3.01 27.68
C LYS A 57 25.19 1.49 27.53
N TYR A 58 24.24 0.88 26.81
CA TYR A 58 24.22 -0.57 26.63
C TYR A 58 25.50 -1.08 25.95
N ILE A 59 25.96 -0.41 24.90
CA ILE A 59 27.20 -0.79 24.21
C ILE A 59 28.38 -0.75 25.19
N LYS A 60 28.56 0.35 25.90
CA LYS A 60 29.62 0.50 26.89
C LYS A 60 29.58 -0.59 27.96
N ASP A 61 28.41 -0.84 28.52
CA ASP A 61 28.20 -1.82 29.58
C ASP A 61 28.43 -3.27 29.06
N SER A 62 28.07 -3.55 27.81
CA SER A 62 28.27 -4.87 27.21
C SER A 62 29.73 -5.19 26.87
N GLU A 63 30.56 -4.18 26.69
CA GLU A 63 31.99 -4.30 26.40
C GLU A 63 32.85 -4.33 27.68
N ALA A 64 32.26 -4.02 28.83
CA ALA A 64 32.96 -4.03 30.11
C ALA A 64 33.41 -5.45 30.50
N LYS A 65 34.58 -5.56 31.11
CA LYS A 65 35.12 -6.83 31.63
C LYS A 65 34.14 -7.46 32.64
N GLY A 66 33.78 -8.72 32.40
CA GLY A 66 32.84 -9.46 33.27
C GLY A 66 31.34 -9.14 33.00
N SER A 67 31.02 -8.40 31.95
CA SER A 67 29.64 -8.12 31.61
C SER A 67 28.85 -9.40 31.29
N LYS A 68 27.65 -9.48 31.83
CA LYS A 68 26.66 -10.51 31.50
C LYS A 68 25.77 -10.09 30.32
N LEU A 69 25.93 -8.86 29.82
CA LEU A 69 25.16 -8.35 28.69
C LEU A 69 25.73 -8.91 27.39
N ARG A 70 24.83 -9.27 26.47
CA ARG A 70 25.19 -9.76 25.17
C ARG A 70 25.74 -8.64 24.29
N GLN A 71 26.93 -8.81 23.75
CA GLN A 71 27.51 -7.89 22.78
C GLN A 71 26.71 -7.89 21.47
N ILE A 72 26.48 -6.71 20.91
CA ILE A 72 25.80 -6.53 19.62
C ILE A 72 26.89 -6.35 18.54
N PRO A 73 26.96 -7.22 17.53
CA PRO A 73 27.93 -7.06 16.45
C PRO A 73 27.75 -5.72 15.73
N PRO A 74 28.84 -5.04 15.29
CA PRO A 74 28.79 -3.68 14.74
C PRO A 74 27.73 -3.47 13.64
N ILE A 75 27.61 -4.41 12.70
CA ILE A 75 26.62 -4.34 11.63
C ILE A 75 25.16 -4.34 12.16
N TYR A 76 24.89 -5.08 13.24
CA TYR A 76 23.58 -5.08 13.88
C TYR A 76 23.33 -3.83 14.71
N GLN A 77 24.37 -3.20 15.22
CA GLN A 77 24.26 -1.87 15.87
C GLN A 77 23.72 -0.85 14.86
N ASP A 78 24.27 -0.82 13.65
CA ASP A 78 23.78 0.06 12.59
C ASP A 78 22.35 -0.27 12.15
N LEU A 79 22.02 -1.56 12.02
CA LEU A 79 20.65 -1.98 11.70
C LEU A 79 19.64 -1.61 12.77
N ILE A 80 20.00 -1.67 14.05
CA ILE A 80 19.14 -1.23 15.17
C ILE A 80 18.90 0.27 15.09
N LYS A 81 19.93 1.08 14.80
CA LYS A 81 19.79 2.52 14.60
C LYS A 81 18.85 2.86 13.44
N ILE A 82 19.02 2.20 12.29
CA ILE A 82 18.13 2.36 11.12
C ILE A 82 16.70 1.94 11.47
N TYR A 83 16.52 0.83 12.17
CA TYR A 83 15.22 0.36 12.64
C TYR A 83 14.54 1.38 13.54
N HIS A 84 15.29 1.97 14.48
CA HIS A 84 14.79 3.03 15.37
C HIS A 84 14.38 4.28 14.59
N LEU A 85 15.20 4.74 13.65
CA LEU A 85 14.87 5.90 12.80
C LEU A 85 13.58 5.67 12.00
N ILE A 86 13.38 4.47 11.45
CA ILE A 86 12.11 4.14 10.78
C ILE A 86 10.94 4.20 11.76
N ASN A 87 11.10 3.67 12.98
CA ASN A 87 10.05 3.76 14.01
C ASN A 87 9.77 5.20 14.42
N THR A 88 10.78 6.10 14.40
CA THR A 88 10.61 7.53 14.66
C THR A 88 9.59 8.16 13.71
N LEU A 89 9.59 7.79 12.44
CA LEU A 89 8.61 8.29 11.48
C LEU A 89 7.18 7.92 11.90
N PHE A 90 6.94 6.69 12.36
CA PHE A 90 5.62 6.27 12.84
C PHE A 90 5.20 7.01 14.12
N VAL A 91 6.14 7.30 15.00
CA VAL A 91 5.86 8.09 16.23
C VAL A 91 5.47 9.52 15.86
N ILE A 92 6.19 10.16 14.93
CA ILE A 92 5.89 11.52 14.45
C ILE A 92 4.48 11.56 13.84
N GLU A 93 4.17 10.66 12.90
CA GLU A 93 2.84 10.59 12.24
C GLU A 93 1.73 10.35 13.27
N SER A 94 1.93 9.39 14.19
CA SER A 94 0.96 9.09 15.25
C SER A 94 0.70 10.29 16.18
N GLY A 95 1.69 11.15 16.38
CA GLY A 95 1.53 12.38 17.14
C GLY A 95 0.57 13.36 16.47
N VAL A 96 0.70 13.55 15.15
CA VAL A 96 -0.22 14.41 14.38
C VAL A 96 -1.63 13.84 14.37
N VAL A 97 -1.76 12.54 14.11
CA VAL A 97 -3.05 11.84 14.07
C VAL A 97 -3.81 11.99 15.40
N ARG A 98 -3.12 11.79 16.52
CA ARG A 98 -3.72 11.95 17.87
C ARG A 98 -4.12 13.40 18.16
N LYS A 99 -3.30 14.38 17.78
CA LYS A 99 -3.61 15.80 17.93
C LYS A 99 -4.92 16.20 17.26
N HIS A 100 -5.24 15.56 16.12
CA HIS A 100 -6.45 15.83 15.34
C HIS A 100 -7.58 14.82 15.60
N ASN A 101 -7.54 14.06 16.70
CA ASN A 101 -8.57 13.08 17.07
C ASN A 101 -8.95 12.12 15.92
N PHE A 102 -7.94 11.66 15.16
CA PHE A 102 -8.11 10.76 14.01
C PHE A 102 -8.97 11.32 12.85
N ASN A 103 -9.14 12.64 12.76
CA ASN A 103 -9.83 13.26 11.63
C ASN A 103 -8.85 13.50 10.46
N TYR A 104 -8.72 12.50 9.61
CA TYR A 104 -7.78 12.48 8.47
C TYR A 104 -8.19 13.37 7.29
N THR A 105 -9.42 13.90 7.27
CA THR A 105 -9.98 14.61 6.12
C THR A 105 -10.03 16.13 6.32
N SER A 106 -9.75 16.64 7.53
CA SER A 106 -9.75 18.08 7.78
C SER A 106 -8.56 18.78 7.13
N ASP A 107 -8.77 19.97 6.60
CA ASP A 107 -7.71 20.78 6.01
C ASP A 107 -6.63 21.13 7.04
N ASN A 108 -7.01 21.35 8.27
CA ASN A 108 -6.09 21.59 9.39
C ASN A 108 -5.16 20.39 9.65
N PHE A 109 -5.69 19.16 9.53
CA PHE A 109 -4.87 17.95 9.65
C PHE A 109 -3.86 17.87 8.50
N ILE A 110 -4.30 18.08 7.27
CA ILE A 110 -3.43 18.04 6.09
C ILE A 110 -2.31 19.08 6.17
N GLU A 111 -2.63 20.30 6.62
CA GLU A 111 -1.65 21.38 6.75
C GLU A 111 -0.64 21.09 7.86
N ASP A 112 -1.09 20.66 9.03
CA ASP A 112 -0.21 20.27 10.14
C ASP A 112 0.69 19.08 9.72
N LEU A 113 0.14 18.12 9.03
CA LEU A 113 0.90 16.97 8.53
C LEU A 113 1.99 17.42 7.54
N ARG A 114 1.66 18.31 6.60
CA ARG A 114 2.62 18.90 5.67
C ARG A 114 3.76 19.59 6.41
N LYS A 115 3.43 20.44 7.41
CA LYS A 115 4.41 21.15 8.22
C LYS A 115 5.31 20.20 9.01
N VAL A 116 4.72 19.22 9.70
CA VAL A 116 5.45 18.25 10.52
C VAL A 116 6.35 17.36 9.64
N ARG A 117 5.87 16.92 8.48
CA ARG A 117 6.68 16.12 7.55
C ARG A 117 7.89 16.90 7.05
N LYS A 118 7.71 18.18 6.69
CA LYS A 118 8.80 19.03 6.24
C LYS A 118 9.84 19.30 7.34
N THR A 119 9.38 19.53 8.58
CA THR A 119 10.26 19.97 9.68
C THR A 119 10.84 18.83 10.51
N LYS A 120 10.10 17.72 10.67
CA LYS A 120 10.50 16.59 11.53
C LYS A 120 10.78 15.31 10.77
N SER A 121 9.90 14.94 9.79
CA SER A 121 10.07 13.66 9.09
C SER A 121 11.17 13.72 8.04
N ALA A 122 11.33 14.82 7.30
CA ALA A 122 12.36 14.96 6.27
C ALA A 122 13.78 14.73 6.82
N PRO A 123 14.21 15.39 7.93
CA PRO A 123 15.53 15.12 8.52
C PRO A 123 15.71 13.67 8.97
N VAL A 124 14.66 13.02 9.45
CA VAL A 124 14.72 11.59 9.84
C VAL A 124 14.87 10.70 8.61
N VAL A 125 14.19 11.03 7.52
CA VAL A 125 14.34 10.30 6.24
C VAL A 125 15.76 10.42 5.70
N ASP A 126 16.35 11.63 5.76
CA ASP A 126 17.75 11.86 5.39
C ASP A 126 18.69 11.01 6.25
N ALA A 127 18.50 11.05 7.57
CA ALA A 127 19.28 10.24 8.52
C ALA A 127 19.15 8.73 8.28
N ILE A 128 17.98 8.24 7.86
CA ILE A 128 17.80 6.82 7.49
C ILE A 128 18.69 6.46 6.32
N PHE A 129 18.65 7.22 5.22
CA PHE A 129 19.41 6.90 4.02
C PHE A 129 20.90 7.13 4.18
N ASP A 130 21.31 8.12 4.94
CA ASP A 130 22.72 8.33 5.30
C ASP A 130 23.23 7.20 6.18
N SER A 131 22.44 6.75 7.17
CA SER A 131 22.79 5.56 7.98
C SER A 131 22.89 4.29 7.16
N VAL A 132 22.00 4.10 6.17
CA VAL A 132 22.08 2.97 5.23
C VAL A 132 23.35 3.01 4.42
N LYS A 133 23.70 4.16 3.84
CA LYS A 133 24.95 4.35 3.07
C LYS A 133 26.18 4.10 3.94
N LEU A 134 26.16 4.64 5.17
CA LEU A 134 27.25 4.48 6.12
C LEU A 134 27.41 3.02 6.56
N CYS A 135 26.34 2.33 6.87
CA CYS A 135 26.32 0.90 7.19
C CYS A 135 26.98 0.07 6.07
N ILE A 136 26.64 0.35 4.81
CA ILE A 136 27.23 -0.32 3.65
C ILE A 136 28.72 -0.02 3.53
N LEU A 137 29.12 1.22 3.74
CA LEU A 137 30.53 1.65 3.70
C LEU A 137 31.38 0.97 4.79
N ASN A 138 30.87 0.93 6.01
CA ASN A 138 31.56 0.38 7.16
C ASN A 138 31.68 -1.15 7.11
N HIS A 139 30.74 -1.83 6.42
CA HIS A 139 30.64 -3.29 6.40
C HIS A 139 30.78 -3.88 5.00
N LYS A 140 31.63 -3.29 4.14
CA LYS A 140 31.86 -3.72 2.73
C LYS A 140 32.12 -5.21 2.60
N ASN A 141 32.93 -5.76 3.50
CA ASN A 141 33.32 -7.17 3.47
C ASN A 141 32.15 -8.13 3.80
N VAL A 142 31.15 -7.66 4.56
CA VAL A 142 29.97 -8.45 4.93
C VAL A 142 28.87 -8.29 3.90
N ILE A 143 28.69 -7.06 3.38
CA ILE A 143 27.59 -6.72 2.47
C ILE A 143 27.98 -6.94 1.00
N ASN A 144 29.27 -7.08 0.71
CA ASN A 144 29.83 -7.33 -0.62
C ASN A 144 29.32 -6.33 -1.70
N THR A 145 29.62 -5.06 -1.48
CA THR A 145 29.21 -3.95 -2.36
C THR A 145 30.40 -3.23 -2.96
N ASN A 146 30.26 -2.75 -4.19
CA ASN A 146 31.28 -1.89 -4.82
C ASN A 146 30.95 -0.42 -4.49
N VAL A 147 31.92 0.26 -3.91
CA VAL A 147 31.83 1.69 -3.61
C VAL A 147 32.77 2.42 -4.57
N THR A 148 32.20 3.29 -5.40
CA THR A 148 32.97 4.13 -6.32
C THR A 148 32.80 5.59 -5.92
N THR A 149 33.91 6.33 -5.86
CA THR A 149 33.85 7.77 -5.66
C THR A 149 33.85 8.42 -7.06
N THR A 150 32.87 9.26 -7.32
CA THR A 150 32.82 10.03 -8.56
C THR A 150 33.87 11.12 -8.58
N LYS A 151 34.25 11.62 -9.77
CA LYS A 151 35.24 12.70 -9.93
C LYS A 151 34.89 13.97 -9.12
N ASP A 152 33.64 14.17 -8.79
CA ASP A 152 33.12 15.30 -7.98
C ASP A 152 33.16 15.03 -6.46
N GLY A 153 33.90 14.03 -6.01
CA GLY A 153 34.02 13.66 -4.58
C GLY A 153 32.78 13.00 -3.98
N LYS A 154 31.72 12.80 -4.75
CA LYS A 154 30.51 12.13 -4.27
C LYS A 154 30.67 10.62 -4.28
N THR A 155 30.42 10.00 -3.14
CA THR A 155 30.48 8.53 -3.00
C THR A 155 29.23 7.91 -3.65
N LYS A 156 29.44 7.20 -4.76
CA LYS A 156 28.39 6.40 -5.40
C LYS A 156 28.52 4.96 -4.95
N VAL A 157 27.54 4.48 -4.19
CA VAL A 157 27.44 3.08 -3.83
C VAL A 157 26.75 2.34 -4.97
N THR A 158 27.52 1.55 -5.71
CA THR A 158 26.98 0.62 -6.70
C THR A 158 26.90 -0.75 -6.07
N TYR A 159 25.71 -1.33 -6.07
CA TYR A 159 25.51 -2.67 -5.56
C TYR A 159 25.01 -3.59 -6.67
N ASN A 160 25.63 -4.74 -6.78
CA ASN A 160 25.08 -5.82 -7.58
C ASN A 160 23.99 -6.51 -6.73
N ARG A 161 22.74 -6.56 -7.25
CA ARG A 161 21.63 -7.22 -6.55
C ARG A 161 21.97 -8.65 -6.09
N LYS A 162 22.75 -9.38 -6.88
CA LYS A 162 23.20 -10.73 -6.52
C LYS A 162 24.04 -10.71 -5.24
N ASN A 163 24.92 -9.73 -5.09
CA ASN A 163 25.83 -9.64 -3.94
C ASN A 163 25.09 -9.22 -2.65
N LEU A 164 24.13 -8.28 -2.74
CA LEU A 164 23.31 -7.90 -1.58
C LEU A 164 22.44 -9.05 -1.05
N THR A 165 22.05 -9.99 -1.90
CA THR A 165 21.22 -11.13 -1.49
C THR A 165 22.00 -12.24 -0.80
N THR A 166 23.32 -12.20 -0.81
CA THR A 166 24.17 -13.26 -0.21
C THR A 166 24.14 -13.23 1.32
N CYS A 167 24.02 -12.06 1.94
CA CYS A 167 23.98 -11.93 3.40
C CYS A 167 22.64 -11.40 3.91
N ALA A 168 22.29 -11.77 5.15
CA ALA A 168 21.04 -11.37 5.76
C ALA A 168 20.91 -9.83 6.00
N PRO A 169 21.96 -9.12 6.48
CA PRO A 169 21.95 -7.66 6.57
C PRO A 169 21.73 -6.96 5.22
N GLY A 170 22.41 -7.38 4.17
CA GLY A 170 22.23 -6.82 2.82
C GLY A 170 20.81 -7.02 2.29
N ARG A 171 20.21 -8.20 2.50
CA ARG A 171 18.80 -8.45 2.15
C ARG A 171 17.86 -7.53 2.92
N ALA A 172 18.12 -7.25 4.19
CA ALA A 172 17.30 -6.37 5.01
C ALA A 172 17.34 -4.91 4.52
N LEU A 173 18.48 -4.44 4.02
CA LEU A 173 18.66 -3.07 3.50
C LEU A 173 18.22 -2.90 2.04
N MET A 174 18.05 -3.99 1.29
CA MET A 174 17.79 -3.95 -0.16
C MET A 174 16.55 -3.13 -0.52
N TYR A 175 15.48 -3.21 0.28
CA TYR A 175 14.25 -2.48 0.01
C TYR A 175 14.47 -0.96 0.12
N LEU A 176 15.18 -0.51 1.14
CA LEU A 176 15.52 0.91 1.34
C LEU A 176 16.38 1.43 0.18
N LEU A 177 17.43 0.71 -0.19
CA LEU A 177 18.32 1.08 -1.28
C LEU A 177 17.62 1.16 -2.64
N LYS A 178 16.73 0.19 -2.90
CA LYS A 178 16.04 0.11 -4.20
C LYS A 178 15.00 1.20 -4.39
N TYR A 179 14.36 1.63 -3.30
CA TYR A 179 13.18 2.47 -3.35
C TYR A 179 13.33 3.79 -2.59
N GLU A 180 14.58 4.31 -2.48
CA GLU A 180 14.86 5.57 -1.78
C GLU A 180 13.96 6.71 -2.26
N ASN A 181 13.87 6.95 -3.57
CA ASN A 181 13.07 8.04 -4.13
C ASN A 181 11.57 7.85 -3.85
N ASP A 182 11.06 6.62 -4.04
CA ASP A 182 9.65 6.30 -3.80
C ASP A 182 9.29 6.39 -2.31
N LEU A 183 10.25 6.13 -1.41
CA LEU A 183 10.09 6.25 0.04
C LEU A 183 10.15 7.71 0.51
N ARG A 184 10.76 8.60 -0.26
CA ARG A 184 10.79 10.05 0.03
C ARG A 184 9.50 10.77 -0.36
N GLU A 185 8.70 10.19 -1.24
CA GLU A 185 7.53 10.84 -1.84
C GLU A 185 6.48 11.28 -0.79
N PHE A 186 6.29 10.54 0.30
CA PHE A 186 5.34 10.90 1.35
C PHE A 186 5.68 12.21 2.06
N VAL A 187 6.96 12.61 2.08
CA VAL A 187 7.40 13.86 2.73
C VAL A 187 6.83 15.08 2.01
N THR A 188 6.76 15.02 0.69
CA THR A 188 6.31 16.13 -0.15
C THR A 188 4.79 16.16 -0.32
N ASN A 189 4.14 14.99 -0.31
CA ASN A 189 2.71 14.87 -0.52
C ASN A 189 1.99 14.37 0.75
N PRO A 190 1.27 15.24 1.49
CA PRO A 190 0.60 14.87 2.73
C PRO A 190 -0.58 13.89 2.54
N ARG A 191 -1.04 13.68 1.31
CA ARG A 191 -2.10 12.70 1.00
C ARG A 191 -1.56 11.27 0.83
N ILE A 192 -0.24 11.09 0.80
CA ILE A 192 0.38 9.78 0.75
C ILE A 192 0.65 9.31 2.18
N ASP A 193 0.09 8.16 2.54
CA ASP A 193 0.32 7.56 3.85
C ASP A 193 1.74 6.99 3.96
N LEU A 194 2.31 7.05 5.18
CA LEU A 194 3.58 6.40 5.52
C LEU A 194 3.52 4.88 5.32
N SER A 195 2.33 4.30 5.37
CA SER A 195 2.07 2.87 5.29
C SER A 195 0.92 2.54 4.36
N SER A 196 1.07 1.50 3.54
CA SER A 196 0.00 0.94 2.71
C SER A 196 -0.98 0.04 3.47
N ASN A 197 -0.88 -0.05 4.79
CA ASN A 197 -1.70 -0.97 5.59
C ASN A 197 -3.22 -0.69 5.47
N ALA A 198 -3.63 0.57 5.26
CA ALA A 198 -5.04 0.90 5.05
C ALA A 198 -5.56 0.28 3.75
N VAL A 199 -4.79 0.40 2.67
CA VAL A 199 -5.12 -0.22 1.36
C VAL A 199 -5.09 -1.75 1.46
N GLU A 200 -4.07 -2.32 2.12
CA GLU A 200 -3.97 -3.77 2.31
C GLU A 200 -5.15 -4.32 3.11
N ARG A 201 -5.61 -3.61 4.14
CA ARG A 201 -6.80 -3.98 4.91
C ARG A 201 -8.08 -3.94 4.06
N SER A 202 -8.23 -2.93 3.19
CA SER A 202 -9.39 -2.84 2.31
C SER A 202 -9.44 -4.00 1.30
N LEU A 203 -8.28 -4.48 0.85
CA LEU A 203 -8.19 -5.62 -0.07
C LEU A 203 -8.32 -6.99 0.63
N ARG A 204 -8.20 -7.02 1.97
CA ARG A 204 -8.15 -8.27 2.74
C ARG A 204 -9.39 -9.16 2.53
N LEU A 205 -10.58 -8.56 2.44
CA LEU A 205 -11.81 -9.30 2.22
C LEU A 205 -11.75 -10.08 0.88
N GLY A 206 -11.31 -9.42 -0.20
CA GLY A 206 -11.13 -10.07 -1.51
C GLY A 206 -10.09 -11.18 -1.48
N VAL A 207 -8.97 -10.97 -0.77
CA VAL A 207 -7.93 -12.00 -0.61
C VAL A 207 -8.43 -13.20 0.19
N CYS A 208 -9.23 -12.97 1.24
CA CYS A 208 -9.85 -14.05 2.02
C CYS A 208 -10.87 -14.82 1.19
N ALA A 209 -11.74 -14.12 0.47
CA ALA A 209 -12.73 -14.74 -0.43
C ALA A 209 -12.05 -15.58 -1.52
N LYS A 210 -10.97 -15.06 -2.15
CA LYS A 210 -10.19 -15.81 -3.13
C LYS A 210 -9.65 -17.13 -2.57
N LYS A 211 -9.20 -17.13 -1.31
CA LYS A 211 -8.71 -18.36 -0.68
C LYS A 211 -9.80 -19.40 -0.50
N SER A 212 -11.06 -18.98 -0.32
CA SER A 212 -12.21 -19.89 -0.20
C SER A 212 -12.62 -20.49 -1.54
N PHE A 213 -12.34 -19.81 -2.64
CA PHE A 213 -12.61 -20.30 -4.00
C PHE A 213 -11.48 -21.15 -4.59
N GLU A 214 -10.34 -21.26 -3.88
CA GLU A 214 -9.10 -21.94 -4.30
C GLU A 214 -8.50 -21.38 -5.60
N PHE A 215 -9.28 -21.29 -6.69
CA PHE A 215 -8.85 -20.75 -7.98
C PHE A 215 -9.97 -19.95 -8.67
N LEU A 216 -9.56 -19.15 -9.65
CA LEU A 216 -10.45 -18.44 -10.58
C LEU A 216 -10.12 -18.98 -11.97
N ASP A 217 -11.03 -19.72 -12.55
CA ASP A 217 -10.83 -20.56 -13.73
C ASP A 217 -10.48 -19.78 -15.02
N SER A 218 -10.74 -18.47 -15.03
CA SER A 218 -10.47 -17.63 -16.20
C SER A 218 -10.11 -16.20 -15.81
N MET A 219 -9.48 -15.46 -16.74
CA MET A 219 -9.25 -14.03 -16.58
C MET A 219 -10.54 -13.24 -16.44
N ASP A 220 -11.59 -13.63 -17.17
CA ASP A 220 -12.91 -12.97 -17.08
C ASP A 220 -13.55 -13.22 -15.73
N GLY A 221 -13.43 -14.42 -15.17
CA GLY A 221 -13.84 -14.74 -13.80
C GLY A 221 -13.08 -13.92 -12.78
N ALA A 222 -11.76 -13.76 -12.97
CA ALA A 222 -10.94 -12.91 -12.11
C ALA A 222 -11.35 -11.43 -12.18
N HIS A 223 -11.61 -10.90 -13.36
CA HIS A 223 -12.09 -9.53 -13.56
C HIS A 223 -13.47 -9.33 -12.91
N SER A 224 -14.41 -10.23 -13.12
CA SER A 224 -15.74 -10.19 -12.52
C SER A 224 -15.67 -10.23 -11.00
N PHE A 225 -14.83 -11.10 -10.44
CA PHE A 225 -14.57 -11.15 -9.00
C PHE A 225 -13.99 -9.84 -8.47
N CYS A 226 -12.98 -9.26 -9.14
CA CYS A 226 -12.39 -8.01 -8.73
C CYS A 226 -13.40 -6.86 -8.76
N ASN A 227 -14.23 -6.79 -9.80
CA ASN A 227 -15.29 -5.78 -9.92
C ASN A 227 -16.32 -5.91 -8.78
N TYR A 228 -16.79 -7.14 -8.52
CA TYR A 228 -17.70 -7.42 -7.42
C TYR A 228 -17.11 -7.01 -6.07
N MET A 229 -15.88 -7.43 -5.78
CA MET A 229 -15.19 -7.10 -4.53
C MET A 229 -14.90 -5.61 -4.39
N THR A 230 -14.68 -4.89 -5.48
CA THR A 230 -14.54 -3.43 -5.47
C THR A 230 -15.84 -2.78 -4.99
N ILE A 231 -16.98 -3.20 -5.51
CA ILE A 231 -18.28 -2.70 -5.10
C ILE A 231 -18.55 -3.03 -3.62
N VAL A 232 -18.33 -4.27 -3.20
CA VAL A 232 -18.51 -4.71 -1.81
C VAL A 232 -17.65 -3.88 -0.85
N ASN A 233 -16.36 -3.73 -1.15
CA ASN A 233 -15.46 -2.91 -0.33
C ASN A 233 -15.89 -1.43 -0.29
N THR A 234 -16.34 -0.88 -1.41
CA THR A 234 -16.84 0.50 -1.46
C THR A 234 -18.09 0.67 -0.60
N CYS A 235 -19.02 -0.29 -0.63
CA CYS A 235 -20.17 -0.29 0.26
C CYS A 235 -19.75 -0.28 1.73
N MET A 236 -18.84 -1.18 2.10
CA MET A 236 -18.34 -1.30 3.48
C MET A 236 -17.65 -0.02 3.97
N GLN A 237 -16.80 0.58 3.15
CA GLN A 237 -16.10 1.84 3.48
C GLN A 237 -17.05 3.02 3.64
N ASN A 238 -18.19 2.99 2.96
CA ASN A 238 -19.24 4.02 3.05
C ASN A 238 -20.34 3.69 4.08
N ASN A 239 -20.21 2.62 4.86
CA ASN A 239 -21.23 2.12 5.79
C ASN A 239 -22.57 1.87 5.10
N VAL A 240 -22.53 1.33 3.88
CA VAL A 240 -23.70 0.96 3.09
C VAL A 240 -23.94 -0.55 3.23
N PRO A 241 -25.15 -1.00 3.60
CA PRO A 241 -25.48 -2.42 3.60
C PRO A 241 -25.39 -2.99 2.20
N VAL A 242 -24.43 -3.91 1.98
CA VAL A 242 -24.10 -4.48 0.66
C VAL A 242 -25.32 -5.06 -0.05
N ARG A 243 -26.11 -5.88 0.66
CA ARG A 243 -27.33 -6.49 0.11
C ARG A 243 -28.32 -5.44 -0.41
N ASN A 244 -28.59 -4.41 0.39
CA ASN A 244 -29.57 -3.37 0.05
C ASN A 244 -29.09 -2.56 -1.16
N TYR A 245 -27.79 -2.26 -1.22
CA TYR A 245 -27.21 -1.59 -2.38
C TYR A 245 -27.36 -2.42 -3.66
N PHE A 246 -27.05 -3.71 -3.63
CA PHE A 246 -27.20 -4.57 -4.81
C PHE A 246 -28.65 -4.69 -5.25
N MET A 247 -29.59 -4.82 -4.32
CA MET A 247 -31.02 -4.83 -4.64
C MET A 247 -31.43 -3.52 -5.32
N TRP A 248 -31.04 -2.38 -4.76
CA TRP A 248 -31.29 -1.07 -5.33
C TRP A 248 -30.64 -0.90 -6.71
N LEU A 249 -29.39 -1.33 -6.88
CA LEU A 249 -28.66 -1.27 -8.14
C LEU A 249 -29.39 -2.08 -9.22
N ILE A 250 -29.75 -3.32 -8.92
CA ILE A 250 -30.46 -4.20 -9.87
C ILE A 250 -31.81 -3.60 -10.30
N MET A 251 -32.56 -3.06 -9.36
CA MET A 251 -33.84 -2.41 -9.64
C MET A 251 -33.67 -1.19 -10.55
N ASN A 252 -32.68 -0.34 -10.26
CA ASN A 252 -32.43 0.85 -11.09
C ASN A 252 -31.89 0.47 -12.47
N MET A 253 -31.03 -0.54 -12.56
CA MET A 253 -30.56 -1.03 -13.86
C MET A 253 -31.70 -1.61 -14.68
N LYS A 254 -32.57 -2.42 -14.09
CA LYS A 254 -33.77 -2.93 -14.74
C LYS A 254 -34.67 -1.80 -15.27
N TYR A 255 -34.90 -0.78 -14.46
CA TYR A 255 -35.68 0.38 -14.84
C TYR A 255 -35.06 1.14 -16.03
N ARG A 256 -33.76 1.42 -15.99
CA ARG A 256 -33.05 2.11 -17.07
C ARG A 256 -33.04 1.30 -18.36
N ILE A 257 -32.88 -0.02 -18.27
CA ILE A 257 -32.98 -0.93 -19.42
C ILE A 257 -34.38 -0.87 -20.02
N SER A 258 -35.43 -0.92 -19.19
CA SER A 258 -36.81 -0.84 -19.66
C SER A 258 -37.12 0.48 -20.32
N GLN A 259 -36.64 1.60 -19.78
CA GLN A 259 -36.81 2.94 -20.41
C GLN A 259 -36.09 2.97 -21.77
N TRP A 260 -34.83 2.51 -21.83
CA TRP A 260 -34.05 2.51 -23.06
C TRP A 260 -34.74 1.67 -24.16
N ILE A 261 -35.32 0.50 -23.82
CA ILE A 261 -36.10 -0.33 -24.74
C ILE A 261 -37.37 0.42 -25.19
N ALA A 262 -38.03 1.14 -24.28
CA ALA A 262 -39.26 1.90 -24.60
C ALA A 262 -39.03 3.13 -25.49
N GLU A 263 -37.82 3.70 -25.50
CA GLU A 263 -37.38 4.84 -26.32
C GLU A 263 -37.09 4.46 -27.80
N ASP A 264 -37.71 3.38 -28.29
CA ASP A 264 -37.70 2.90 -29.69
C ASP A 264 -36.36 2.33 -30.19
N HIS A 265 -35.45 1.96 -29.29
CA HIS A 265 -34.29 1.16 -29.61
C HIS A 265 -34.76 -0.32 -29.80
N LYS A 266 -35.71 -0.51 -30.69
CA LYS A 266 -36.36 -1.82 -30.99
C LYS A 266 -35.46 -2.74 -31.79
N ASP A 267 -34.22 -2.90 -31.40
CA ASP A 267 -33.45 -4.01 -31.93
C ASP A 267 -33.82 -5.27 -31.16
N GLU A 268 -34.60 -6.14 -31.79
CA GLU A 268 -34.88 -7.52 -31.31
C GLU A 268 -33.58 -8.26 -30.92
N GLU A 269 -32.46 -7.86 -31.52
CA GLU A 269 -31.12 -8.33 -31.23
C GLU A 269 -30.60 -7.97 -29.84
N ILE A 270 -31.09 -6.92 -29.17
CA ILE A 270 -30.65 -6.48 -27.84
C ILE A 270 -31.27 -7.34 -26.74
N ASN A 271 -32.51 -7.76 -26.88
CA ASN A 271 -33.14 -8.70 -25.95
C ASN A 271 -32.40 -10.05 -25.90
N ASP A 272 -31.89 -10.50 -27.01
CA ASP A 272 -31.09 -11.71 -27.10
C ASP A 272 -29.69 -11.57 -26.48
N SER A 273 -29.08 -10.38 -26.55
CA SER A 273 -27.73 -10.12 -26.07
C SER A 273 -27.64 -9.99 -24.55
N LEU A 274 -28.70 -9.53 -23.89
CA LEU A 274 -28.78 -9.44 -22.41
C LEU A 274 -28.76 -10.80 -21.70
N TYR A 275 -29.10 -11.88 -22.41
CA TYR A 275 -29.21 -13.24 -21.87
C TYR A 275 -28.24 -14.25 -22.50
N LYS A 276 -27.49 -13.88 -23.54
CA LYS A 276 -26.52 -14.82 -24.18
C LYS A 276 -25.19 -14.79 -23.44
N ILE A 277 -24.82 -15.94 -22.90
CA ILE A 277 -23.46 -16.19 -22.41
C ILE A 277 -22.51 -16.09 -23.62
N PRO A 278 -21.45 -15.26 -23.57
CA PRO A 278 -20.54 -15.11 -24.71
C PRO A 278 -19.90 -16.44 -25.08
N LYS A 279 -20.00 -16.83 -26.33
CA LYS A 279 -19.30 -18.01 -26.85
C LYS A 279 -17.80 -17.73 -26.85
N ARG A 280 -17.04 -18.49 -26.09
CA ARG A 280 -15.58 -18.44 -26.10
C ARG A 280 -15.04 -18.94 -27.43
N LYS A 281 -14.25 -18.18 -28.14
CA LYS A 281 -13.53 -18.62 -29.32
C LYS A 281 -12.10 -18.99 -28.92
N ALA A 282 -11.73 -20.25 -29.16
CA ALA A 282 -10.38 -20.71 -28.99
C ALA A 282 -9.54 -20.20 -30.17
N ILE A 283 -8.47 -19.47 -29.88
CA ILE A 283 -7.44 -19.12 -30.87
C ILE A 283 -6.20 -19.92 -30.49
N THR A 284 -5.64 -20.62 -31.46
CA THR A 284 -4.36 -21.32 -31.27
C THR A 284 -3.25 -20.34 -31.57
N GLY A 285 -2.44 -20.01 -30.55
CA GLY A 285 -1.26 -19.18 -30.71
C GLY A 285 -0.19 -19.87 -31.58
N ALA A 286 0.82 -19.10 -32.01
CA ALA A 286 1.93 -19.62 -32.80
C ALA A 286 2.76 -20.67 -32.02
N ASP A 287 2.61 -20.76 -30.71
CA ASP A 287 3.21 -21.78 -29.82
C ASP A 287 2.36 -23.05 -29.65
N GLY A 288 1.26 -23.17 -30.39
CA GLY A 288 0.34 -24.30 -30.33
C GLY A 288 -0.59 -24.33 -29.11
N LYS A 289 -0.50 -23.34 -28.19
CA LYS A 289 -1.40 -23.23 -27.04
C LYS A 289 -2.72 -22.60 -27.44
N LYS A 290 -3.80 -23.13 -26.89
CA LYS A 290 -5.14 -22.58 -27.10
C LYS A 290 -5.36 -21.45 -26.09
N GLU A 291 -5.38 -20.21 -26.56
CA GLU A 291 -5.88 -19.06 -25.79
C GLU A 291 -7.38 -18.87 -26.07
N TYR A 292 -8.16 -18.74 -25.00
CA TYR A 292 -9.58 -18.46 -25.09
C TYR A 292 -9.78 -16.95 -25.00
N ILE A 293 -9.98 -16.29 -26.12
CA ILE A 293 -10.36 -14.88 -26.14
C ILE A 293 -11.87 -14.79 -26.00
N GLY A 294 -12.34 -14.19 -24.91
CA GLY A 294 -13.73 -13.82 -24.74
C GLY A 294 -14.07 -12.75 -25.78
N MET A 295 -14.69 -13.15 -26.88
CA MET A 295 -15.33 -12.19 -27.78
C MET A 295 -16.64 -11.77 -27.13
N TYR A 296 -16.64 -10.61 -26.47
CA TYR A 296 -17.89 -9.89 -26.27
C TYR A 296 -18.43 -9.53 -27.65
N ASP A 297 -19.63 -9.97 -27.97
CA ASP A 297 -20.33 -9.49 -29.15
C ASP A 297 -20.31 -7.96 -29.13
N LYS A 298 -20.07 -7.32 -30.27
CA LYS A 298 -20.13 -5.85 -30.41
C LYS A 298 -21.42 -5.28 -29.80
N ARG A 299 -22.50 -6.03 -29.82
CA ARG A 299 -23.82 -5.71 -29.28
C ARG A 299 -23.87 -5.71 -27.76
N GLN A 300 -23.19 -6.63 -27.08
CA GLN A 300 -23.08 -6.60 -25.61
C GLN A 300 -22.29 -5.37 -25.11
N ARG A 301 -21.25 -4.96 -25.83
CA ARG A 301 -20.57 -3.69 -25.55
C ARG A 301 -21.49 -2.49 -25.69
N LEU A 302 -22.33 -2.45 -26.74
CA LEU A 302 -23.28 -1.36 -26.93
C LEU A 302 -24.27 -1.23 -25.76
N CYS A 303 -24.81 -2.31 -25.22
CA CYS A 303 -25.70 -2.26 -24.06
C CYS A 303 -25.01 -1.70 -22.81
N TYR A 304 -23.77 -2.08 -22.52
CA TYR A 304 -23.03 -1.55 -21.37
C TYR A 304 -22.55 -0.11 -21.57
N ASP A 305 -22.21 0.28 -22.79
CA ASP A 305 -21.74 1.63 -23.11
C ASP A 305 -22.90 2.65 -23.18
N VAL A 306 -24.11 2.19 -23.47
CA VAL A 306 -25.30 3.05 -23.66
C VAL A 306 -26.08 3.26 -22.37
N ILE A 307 -26.19 2.22 -21.49
CA ILE A 307 -26.89 2.37 -20.22
C ILE A 307 -25.96 3.01 -19.20
N SER A 308 -26.14 4.31 -18.99
CA SER A 308 -25.33 5.04 -18.01
C SER A 308 -25.52 4.49 -16.60
N VAL A 309 -24.41 4.16 -15.95
CA VAL A 309 -24.34 3.82 -14.52
C VAL A 309 -24.09 5.06 -13.64
N LYS A 310 -24.11 6.26 -14.21
CA LYS A 310 -23.94 7.52 -13.48
C LYS A 310 -25.03 7.66 -12.42
N GLY A 311 -24.64 8.00 -11.20
CA GLY A 311 -25.54 8.12 -10.06
C GLY A 311 -25.99 6.78 -9.45
N LEU A 312 -25.32 5.65 -9.80
CA LEU A 312 -25.60 4.34 -9.23
C LEU A 312 -24.44 3.79 -8.38
N THR A 313 -23.54 4.65 -7.90
CA THR A 313 -22.44 4.22 -7.01
C THR A 313 -22.93 3.95 -5.59
N PRO A 314 -22.19 3.19 -4.75
CA PRO A 314 -22.49 3.05 -3.33
C PRO A 314 -22.55 4.40 -2.59
N TYR A 315 -21.81 5.40 -3.04
CA TYR A 315 -21.85 6.76 -2.49
C TYR A 315 -23.18 7.45 -2.79
N ASP A 316 -23.70 7.32 -4.02
CA ASP A 316 -24.99 7.89 -4.41
C ASP A 316 -26.12 7.25 -3.58
N TYR A 317 -26.11 5.94 -3.41
CA TYR A 317 -27.06 5.23 -2.56
C TYR A 317 -27.00 5.66 -1.09
N ARG A 318 -25.80 5.85 -0.54
CA ARG A 318 -25.62 6.40 0.81
C ARG A 318 -26.25 7.77 0.95
N ASN A 319 -26.03 8.67 -0.02
CA ASN A 319 -26.59 10.02 0.01
C ASN A 319 -28.12 9.99 -0.06
N LEU A 320 -28.68 9.08 -0.85
CA LEU A 320 -30.13 8.85 -0.89
C LEU A 320 -30.68 8.47 0.49
N ILE A 321 -30.09 7.46 1.14
CA ILE A 321 -30.51 7.04 2.50
C ILE A 321 -30.38 8.18 3.52
N LEU A 322 -29.31 8.96 3.46
CA LEU A 322 -29.11 10.08 4.38
C LEU A 322 -30.15 11.17 4.18
N LYS A 323 -30.56 11.45 2.92
CA LYS A 323 -31.61 12.39 2.58
C LYS A 323 -32.98 11.92 3.11
N GLU A 324 -33.34 10.67 2.87
CA GLU A 324 -34.60 10.07 3.36
C GLU A 324 -34.68 10.10 4.89
N LYS A 325 -33.59 9.81 5.59
CA LYS A 325 -33.54 9.91 7.07
C LYS A 325 -33.71 11.34 7.55
N ALA A 326 -33.11 12.31 6.89
CA ALA A 326 -33.22 13.72 7.24
C ALA A 326 -34.66 14.24 7.02
N GLU A 327 -35.33 13.83 5.93
CA GLU A 327 -36.72 14.15 5.64
C GLU A 327 -37.66 13.52 6.66
N SER A 328 -37.46 12.25 6.99
CA SER A 328 -38.23 11.53 8.01
C SER A 328 -38.06 12.12 9.43
N ALA A 329 -36.89 12.67 9.75
CA ALA A 329 -36.64 13.35 11.02
C ALA A 329 -37.31 14.73 11.11
N LYS A 330 -37.58 15.41 9.98
CA LYS A 330 -38.25 16.68 9.91
C LYS A 330 -39.79 16.53 9.95
N ALA A 331 -40.30 15.34 9.59
CA ALA A 331 -41.72 15.02 9.57
C ALA A 331 -42.26 14.51 10.93
N LYS A 332 -41.37 14.27 11.89
CA LYS A 332 -41.66 13.95 13.29
C LYS A 332 -41.49 15.18 14.17
#